data_1026b25c9c2f163543bf64b93d067dc2
#
_entry.id   1026b25c9c2f163543bf64b93d067dc2
#
_cell.length_a   1.000
_cell.length_b   1.000
_cell.length_c   1.000
_cell.angle_alpha   90.00
_cell.angle_beta   90.00
_cell.angle_gamma   90.00
#
_symmetry.space_group_name_H-M   'P 1'
#
loop_
_entity.id
_entity.type
_entity.pdbx_description
1 polymer ?
#
loop_
_entity_poly.entity_id
_entity_poly.type
_entity_poly.pdbx_seq_one_letter_code
_entity_poly.pdbx_strand_id
1 'polypeptide(L)'
;VGSEMCIRDRWSPYLAVYMMFAWMASLGLPLLAGFVAELMVMIAFWPEYGWWILLPGAVLAITAAYYLWSMQRTIFEGGDEGQPPESLNGETPPDITLSENIGMIILAIFTVIFGIFPFIALGMMDQWTVAFFEGVFNMGGI
;
A
#
# COMPACT_ATOMS: atom_id res chain seq x y z
N VAL A 1 -7.08 19.91 -12.82
CA VAL A 1 -6.75 18.93 -11.74
C VAL A 1 -5.83 17.81 -12.26
N GLY A 2 -5.88 17.46 -13.57
CA GLY A 2 -5.03 16.39 -14.15
C GLY A 2 -3.61 16.83 -14.52
N SER A 3 -3.39 18.10 -14.85
CA SER A 3 -2.10 18.59 -15.32
C SER A 3 -1.06 18.84 -14.21
N GLU A 4 -1.52 19.11 -13.00
CA GLU A 4 -0.63 19.45 -11.89
C GLU A 4 0.10 18.25 -11.30
N MET A 5 -0.50 17.05 -11.40
CA MET A 5 0.12 15.84 -10.85
C MET A 5 1.22 15.25 -11.75
N CYS A 6 1.08 15.35 -13.08
CA CYS A 6 2.11 14.87 -14.02
C CYS A 6 3.39 15.71 -13.99
N ILE A 7 3.29 16.97 -13.61
CA ILE A 7 4.42 17.89 -13.42
C ILE A 7 5.27 17.43 -12.22
N ARG A 8 4.66 16.81 -11.24
CA ARG A 8 5.29 16.39 -9.98
C ARG A 8 6.37 15.32 -10.18
N ASP A 9 6.17 14.39 -11.10
CA ASP A 9 7.15 13.34 -11.41
C ASP A 9 8.45 13.92 -12.01
N ARG A 10 8.33 14.94 -12.81
CA ARG A 10 9.47 15.60 -13.46
C ARG A 10 10.25 16.51 -12.51
N TRP A 11 9.58 17.09 -11.49
CA TRP A 11 10.15 18.06 -10.58
C TRP A 11 10.56 17.46 -9.22
N SER A 12 9.96 16.33 -8.83
CA SER A 12 10.25 15.63 -7.57
C SER A 12 10.36 14.13 -7.80
N PRO A 13 11.44 13.65 -8.46
CA PRO A 13 11.59 12.25 -8.84
C PRO A 13 11.63 11.30 -7.63
N TYR A 14 12.21 11.73 -6.52
CA TYR A 14 12.25 10.91 -5.31
C TYR A 14 10.86 10.68 -4.72
N LEU A 15 10.01 11.71 -4.68
CA LEU A 15 8.65 11.60 -4.22
C LEU A 15 7.84 10.66 -5.11
N ALA A 16 8.02 10.73 -6.43
CA ALA A 16 7.33 9.86 -7.39
C ALA A 16 7.68 8.39 -7.18
N VAL A 17 8.96 8.07 -6.94
CA VAL A 17 9.42 6.71 -6.65
C VAL A 17 8.78 6.18 -5.36
N TYR A 18 8.73 6.95 -4.29
CA TYR A 18 8.09 6.53 -3.03
C TYR A 18 6.58 6.37 -3.18
N MET A 19 5.91 7.25 -3.91
CA MET A 19 4.48 7.11 -4.20
C MET A 19 4.20 5.84 -5.00
N MET A 20 5.00 5.55 -6.03
CA MET A 20 4.90 4.34 -6.82
C MET A 20 5.10 3.09 -5.97
N PHE A 21 6.11 3.10 -5.10
CA PHE A 21 6.35 2.00 -4.15
C PHE A 21 5.17 1.81 -3.19
N ALA A 22 4.62 2.89 -2.63
CA ALA A 22 3.49 2.85 -1.72
C ALA A 22 2.22 2.29 -2.41
N TRP A 23 1.95 2.68 -3.65
CA TRP A 23 0.85 2.12 -4.43
C TRP A 23 1.05 0.64 -4.75
N MET A 24 2.27 0.24 -5.11
CA MET A 24 2.58 -1.16 -5.32
C MET A 24 2.45 -1.99 -4.03
N ALA A 25 2.82 -1.42 -2.88
CA ALA A 25 2.62 -2.06 -1.59
C ALA A 25 1.14 -2.22 -1.24
N SER A 26 0.31 -1.22 -1.57
CA SER A 26 -1.15 -1.28 -1.38
C SER A 26 -1.87 -2.19 -2.37
N LEU A 27 -1.29 -2.41 -3.55
CA LEU A 27 -1.78 -3.36 -4.55
C LEU A 27 -1.64 -4.83 -4.13
N GLY A 28 -0.97 -5.11 -3.04
CA GLY A 28 -0.70 -6.48 -2.62
C GLY A 28 0.27 -7.22 -3.55
N LEU A 29 1.34 -6.55 -4.01
CA LEU A 29 2.37 -7.25 -4.76
C LEU A 29 3.06 -8.32 -3.90
N PRO A 30 3.39 -9.49 -4.47
CA PRO A 30 4.15 -10.50 -3.78
C PRO A 30 5.48 -9.92 -3.29
N LEU A 31 5.89 -10.29 -2.09
CA LEU A 31 7.03 -9.77 -1.32
C LEU A 31 6.72 -8.53 -0.46
N LEU A 32 5.53 -7.92 -0.56
CA LEU A 32 5.13 -6.83 0.31
C LEU A 32 4.08 -7.28 1.34
N ALA A 33 4.04 -6.58 2.48
CA ALA A 33 3.21 -6.96 3.63
C ALA A 33 1.71 -7.06 3.29
N GLY A 34 1.22 -6.22 2.39
CA GLY A 34 -0.18 -6.24 1.93
C GLY A 34 -0.60 -7.56 1.33
N PHE A 35 0.20 -8.13 0.44
CA PHE A 35 -0.09 -9.41 -0.21
C PHE A 35 -0.28 -10.55 0.79
N VAL A 36 0.60 -10.62 1.78
CA VAL A 36 0.54 -11.69 2.78
C VAL A 36 -0.73 -11.61 3.61
N ALA A 37 -1.13 -10.39 4.01
CA ALA A 37 -2.35 -10.17 4.77
C ALA A 37 -3.60 -10.58 3.97
N GLU A 38 -3.70 -10.14 2.72
CA GLU A 38 -4.81 -10.47 1.83
C GLU A 38 -4.89 -11.98 1.54
N LEU A 39 -3.76 -12.61 1.25
CA LEU A 39 -3.68 -14.05 1.00
C LEU A 39 -4.12 -14.86 2.22
N MET A 40 -3.69 -14.48 3.42
CA MET A 40 -4.09 -15.16 4.66
C MET A 40 -5.58 -15.05 4.94
N VAL A 41 -6.18 -13.88 4.73
CA VAL A 41 -7.61 -13.70 4.84
C VAL A 41 -8.35 -14.62 3.86
N MET A 42 -7.90 -14.69 2.61
CA MET A 42 -8.52 -15.56 1.61
C MET A 42 -8.41 -17.04 1.97
N ILE A 43 -7.23 -17.48 2.45
CA ILE A 43 -7.03 -18.88 2.87
C ILE A 43 -7.93 -19.22 4.07
N ALA A 44 -8.06 -18.30 5.04
CA ALA A 44 -8.92 -18.50 6.21
C ALA A 44 -10.41 -18.56 5.86
N PHE A 45 -10.86 -17.81 4.86
CA PHE A 45 -12.27 -17.79 4.42
C PHE A 45 -12.67 -19.04 3.61
N TRP A 46 -11.72 -19.69 2.93
CA TRP A 46 -12.01 -20.78 2.02
C TRP A 46 -12.76 -21.96 2.65
N PRO A 47 -12.37 -22.52 3.81
CA PRO A 47 -13.02 -23.68 4.39
C PRO A 47 -14.46 -23.40 4.86
N GLU A 48 -14.78 -22.18 5.28
CA GLU A 48 -16.09 -21.82 5.82
C GLU A 48 -17.08 -21.40 4.73
N TYR A 49 -16.61 -20.64 3.74
CA TYR A 49 -17.48 -19.96 2.79
C TYR A 49 -17.38 -20.50 1.34
N GLY A 50 -16.39 -21.34 1.05
CA GLY A 50 -16.22 -21.95 -0.27
C GLY A 50 -16.21 -20.90 -1.41
N TRP A 51 -17.14 -21.02 -2.37
CA TRP A 51 -17.21 -20.14 -3.54
C TRP A 51 -17.46 -18.66 -3.24
N TRP A 52 -17.96 -18.31 -2.06
CA TRP A 52 -18.18 -16.91 -1.66
C TRP A 52 -16.89 -16.11 -1.56
N ILE A 53 -15.73 -16.74 -1.55
CA ILE A 53 -14.41 -16.09 -1.62
C ILE A 53 -14.21 -15.28 -2.90
N LEU A 54 -14.99 -15.55 -3.95
CA LEU A 54 -14.93 -14.76 -5.18
C LEU A 54 -15.38 -13.30 -4.95
N LEU A 55 -16.21 -13.03 -3.95
CA LEU A 55 -16.66 -11.68 -3.61
C LEU A 55 -15.50 -10.79 -3.14
N PRO A 56 -14.77 -11.12 -2.06
CA PRO A 56 -13.59 -10.34 -1.68
C PRO A 56 -12.51 -10.34 -2.77
N GLY A 57 -12.33 -11.43 -3.51
CA GLY A 57 -11.41 -11.48 -4.65
C GLY A 57 -11.78 -10.47 -5.76
N ALA A 58 -13.05 -10.32 -6.07
CA ALA A 58 -13.53 -9.31 -7.03
C ALA A 58 -13.27 -7.88 -6.52
N VAL A 59 -13.48 -7.62 -5.23
CA VAL A 59 -13.17 -6.32 -4.62
C VAL A 59 -11.68 -6.00 -4.73
N LEU A 60 -10.81 -6.97 -4.45
CA LEU A 60 -9.35 -6.80 -4.60
C LEU A 60 -8.98 -6.50 -6.05
N ALA A 61 -9.58 -7.18 -7.02
CA ALA A 61 -9.33 -6.91 -8.44
C ALA A 61 -9.76 -5.50 -8.87
N ILE A 62 -10.90 -5.03 -8.37
CA ILE A 62 -11.38 -3.66 -8.63
C ILE A 62 -10.44 -2.63 -7.99
N THR A 63 -10.00 -2.88 -6.76
CA THR A 63 -9.05 -2.02 -6.06
C THR A 63 -7.72 -1.95 -6.80
N ALA A 64 -7.21 -3.09 -7.27
CA ALA A 64 -6.01 -3.15 -8.10
C ALA A 64 -6.16 -2.34 -9.40
N ALA A 65 -7.26 -2.47 -10.09
CA ALA A 65 -7.54 -1.70 -11.30
C ALA A 65 -7.58 -0.19 -11.03
N TYR A 66 -8.20 0.22 -9.92
CA TYR A 66 -8.24 1.61 -9.50
C TYR A 66 -6.84 2.17 -9.20
N TYR A 67 -6.01 1.43 -8.46
CA TYR A 67 -4.64 1.86 -8.15
C TYR A 67 -3.78 1.96 -9.42
N LEU A 68 -3.87 0.98 -10.32
CA LEU A 68 -3.15 1.02 -11.60
C LEU A 68 -3.58 2.21 -12.47
N TRP A 69 -4.88 2.48 -12.54
CA TRP A 69 -5.41 3.62 -13.26
C TRP A 69 -4.95 4.95 -12.66
N SER A 70 -4.98 5.06 -11.32
CA SER A 70 -4.48 6.23 -10.61
C SER A 70 -2.98 6.44 -10.85
N MET A 71 -2.19 5.35 -10.78
CA MET A 71 -0.76 5.38 -11.03
C MET A 71 -0.42 5.82 -12.46
N GLN A 72 -1.13 5.28 -13.45
CA GLN A 72 -0.97 5.68 -14.85
C GLN A 72 -1.23 7.18 -15.02
N ARG A 73 -2.32 7.65 -14.46
CA ARG A 73 -2.71 9.05 -14.62
C ARG A 73 -1.82 10.02 -13.85
N THR A 74 -1.20 9.59 -12.77
CA THR A 74 -0.38 10.47 -11.91
C THR A 74 1.08 10.48 -12.31
N ILE A 75 1.62 9.32 -12.73
CA ILE A 75 3.06 9.18 -13.00
C ILE A 75 3.35 9.15 -14.52
N PHE A 76 2.56 8.39 -15.30
CA PHE A 76 2.88 8.09 -16.69
C PHE A 76 2.17 9.01 -17.71
N GLU A 77 1.05 9.64 -17.36
CA GLU A 77 0.43 10.64 -18.21
C GLU A 77 1.23 11.94 -18.13
N GLY A 78 2.28 12.05 -18.93
CA GLY A 78 3.04 13.27 -19.10
C GLY A 78 2.18 14.35 -19.72
N GLY A 79 1.80 15.33 -18.91
CA GLY A 79 1.20 16.56 -19.42
C GLY A 79 2.21 17.37 -20.24
N ASP A 80 1.70 18.17 -21.17
CA ASP A 80 2.45 19.04 -22.08
C ASP A 80 3.62 19.76 -21.43
N GLU A 81 4.72 19.71 -22.20
CA GLU A 81 5.93 20.52 -22.13
C GLU A 81 6.19 21.38 -20.88
N GLY A 82 6.94 20.81 -19.94
CA GLY A 82 8.02 21.46 -19.18
C GLY A 82 7.84 22.82 -18.51
N GLN A 83 6.64 23.37 -18.45
CA GLN A 83 6.42 24.62 -17.72
C GLN A 83 6.09 24.35 -16.24
N PRO A 84 6.78 25.03 -15.31
CA PRO A 84 6.41 24.95 -13.90
C PRO A 84 4.97 25.43 -13.71
N PRO A 85 4.21 24.87 -12.75
CA PRO A 85 2.87 25.32 -12.48
C PRO A 85 2.87 26.82 -12.18
N GLU A 86 1.92 27.53 -12.76
CA GLU A 86 1.78 29.00 -12.65
C GLU A 86 1.71 29.48 -11.19
N SER A 87 1.30 28.61 -10.28
CA SER A 87 1.26 28.85 -8.83
C SER A 87 2.63 29.00 -8.16
N LEU A 88 3.72 28.59 -8.82
CA LEU A 88 5.07 28.61 -8.25
C LEU A 88 5.94 29.76 -8.80
N ASN A 89 5.37 30.72 -9.54
CA ASN A 89 6.11 31.87 -10.08
C ASN A 89 7.42 31.51 -10.81
N GLY A 90 7.49 30.31 -11.40
CA GLY A 90 8.68 29.81 -12.09
C GLY A 90 9.73 29.14 -11.20
N GLU A 91 9.48 29.03 -9.90
CA GLU A 91 10.36 28.27 -9.00
C GLU A 91 10.06 26.77 -9.07
N THR A 92 11.11 25.95 -9.12
CA THR A 92 10.97 24.50 -9.04
C THR A 92 10.55 24.11 -7.62
N PRO A 93 9.50 23.28 -7.45
CA PRO A 93 9.13 22.79 -6.13
C PRO A 93 10.31 22.04 -5.51
N PRO A 94 10.58 22.25 -4.21
CA PRO A 94 11.63 21.52 -3.52
C PRO A 94 11.29 20.02 -3.51
N ASP A 95 12.27 19.19 -3.83
CA ASP A 95 12.14 17.74 -3.66
C ASP A 95 12.20 17.36 -2.16
N ILE A 96 12.01 16.09 -1.86
CA ILE A 96 11.97 15.56 -0.50
C ILE A 96 13.20 15.98 0.31
N THR A 97 12.99 16.49 1.50
CA THR A 97 14.07 16.83 2.42
C THR A 97 14.76 15.56 2.95
N LEU A 98 16.01 15.68 3.42
CA LEU A 98 16.79 14.55 3.87
C LEU A 98 16.11 13.80 5.05
N SER A 99 15.44 14.53 5.94
CA SER A 99 14.69 13.95 7.06
C SER A 99 13.46 13.15 6.61
N GLU A 100 12.74 13.65 5.62
CA GLU A 100 11.58 12.95 5.03
C GLU A 100 12.04 11.70 4.29
N ASN A 101 13.14 11.79 3.55
CA ASN A 101 13.72 10.67 2.82
C ASN A 101 14.09 9.51 3.77
N ILE A 102 14.72 9.79 4.91
CA ILE A 102 15.05 8.78 5.91
C ILE A 102 13.78 8.09 6.43
N GLY A 103 12.72 8.84 6.73
CA GLY A 103 11.44 8.29 7.17
C GLY A 103 10.82 7.35 6.14
N MET A 104 10.83 7.75 4.87
CA MET A 104 10.28 6.94 3.77
C MET A 104 11.08 5.66 3.55
N ILE A 105 12.42 5.71 3.63
CA ILE A 105 13.28 4.53 3.53
C ILE A 105 12.99 3.54 4.65
N ILE A 106 12.86 4.01 5.89
CA ILE A 106 12.57 3.16 7.04
C ILE A 106 11.23 2.45 6.83
N LEU A 107 10.18 3.16 6.45
CA LEU A 107 8.86 2.59 6.17
C LEU A 107 8.91 1.55 5.04
N ALA A 108 9.63 1.85 3.95
CA ALA A 108 9.80 0.92 2.83
C ALA A 108 10.51 -0.38 3.28
N ILE A 109 11.56 -0.26 4.08
CA ILE A 109 12.28 -1.41 4.61
C ILE A 109 11.37 -2.27 5.49
N PHE A 110 10.60 -1.67 6.40
CA PHE A 110 9.63 -2.40 7.23
C PHE A 110 8.57 -3.12 6.39
N THR A 111 8.04 -2.46 5.37
CA THR A 111 7.05 -3.06 4.46
C THR A 111 7.58 -4.30 3.74
N VAL A 112 8.84 -4.26 3.30
CA VAL A 112 9.50 -5.40 2.65
C VAL A 112 9.84 -6.50 3.68
N ILE A 113 10.35 -6.15 4.86
CA ILE A 113 10.67 -7.12 5.90
C ILE A 113 9.42 -7.91 6.31
N PHE A 114 8.30 -7.23 6.58
CA PHE A 114 7.05 -7.90 6.94
C PHE A 114 6.42 -8.68 5.77
N GLY A 115 6.72 -8.32 4.54
CA GLY A 115 6.30 -9.09 3.38
C GLY A 115 7.07 -10.39 3.20
N ILE A 116 8.40 -10.37 3.43
CA ILE A 116 9.26 -11.56 3.30
C ILE A 116 9.19 -12.46 4.54
N PHE A 117 9.11 -11.85 5.73
CA PHE A 117 9.08 -12.57 7.00
C PHE A 117 7.77 -12.32 7.79
N PRO A 118 6.62 -12.73 7.26
CA PRO A 118 5.33 -12.50 7.91
C PRO A 118 5.20 -13.19 9.27
N PHE A 119 5.96 -14.26 9.50
CA PHE A 119 5.92 -15.01 10.75
C PHE A 119 6.33 -14.16 11.97
N ILE A 120 7.07 -13.08 11.79
CA ILE A 120 7.43 -12.16 12.88
C ILE A 120 6.17 -11.44 13.38
N ALA A 121 5.37 -10.89 12.47
CA ALA A 121 4.12 -10.22 12.83
C ALA A 121 3.07 -11.21 13.35
N LEU A 122 2.95 -12.37 12.70
CA LEU A 122 2.00 -13.41 13.10
C LEU A 122 2.32 -14.00 14.47
N GLY A 123 3.60 -14.26 14.78
CA GLY A 123 3.99 -14.75 16.09
C GLY A 123 3.70 -13.77 17.23
N MET A 124 3.76 -12.48 16.96
CA MET A 124 3.34 -11.45 17.93
C MET A 124 1.81 -11.41 18.10
N MET A 125 1.06 -11.62 17.02
CA MET A 125 -0.41 -11.58 17.04
C MET A 125 -1.02 -12.86 17.62
N ASP A 126 -0.39 -14.01 17.42
CA ASP A 126 -0.93 -15.32 17.83
C ASP A 126 -1.19 -15.37 19.35
N GLN A 127 -0.23 -14.93 20.15
CA GLN A 127 -0.39 -14.88 21.61
C GLN A 127 -1.55 -14.01 22.07
N TRP A 128 -1.75 -12.86 21.44
CA TRP A 128 -2.85 -11.94 21.75
C TRP A 128 -4.19 -12.50 21.27
N THR A 129 -4.22 -13.13 20.13
CA THR A 129 -5.43 -13.72 19.53
C THR A 129 -5.93 -14.85 20.40
N VAL A 130 -5.07 -15.79 20.80
CA VAL A 130 -5.42 -16.91 21.67
C VAL A 130 -5.92 -16.39 23.02
N ALA A 131 -5.19 -15.48 23.66
CA ALA A 131 -5.59 -14.91 24.94
C ALA A 131 -6.93 -14.15 24.86
N PHE A 132 -7.20 -13.45 23.77
CA PHE A 132 -8.46 -12.77 23.55
C PHE A 132 -9.62 -13.75 23.41
N PHE A 133 -9.48 -14.78 22.58
CA PHE A 133 -10.54 -15.79 22.40
C PHE A 133 -10.80 -16.57 23.68
N GLU A 134 -9.76 -17.01 24.39
CA GLU A 134 -9.92 -17.65 25.71
C GLU A 134 -10.66 -16.74 26.72
N GLY A 135 -10.32 -15.46 26.73
CA GLY A 135 -11.01 -14.49 27.59
C GLY A 135 -12.48 -14.31 27.24
N VAL A 136 -12.81 -14.24 25.95
CA VAL A 136 -14.20 -14.11 25.47
C VAL A 136 -15.02 -15.37 25.75
N PHE A 137 -14.48 -16.56 25.50
CA PHE A 137 -15.17 -17.82 25.77
C PHE A 137 -15.35 -18.09 27.26
N ASN A 138 -14.37 -17.74 28.09
CA ASN A 138 -14.50 -17.84 29.55
C ASN A 138 -15.51 -16.85 30.14
N MET A 139 -15.68 -15.66 29.56
CA MET A 139 -16.72 -14.71 29.98
C MET A 139 -18.12 -15.08 29.47
N GLY A 140 -18.21 -15.83 28.37
CA GLY A 140 -19.50 -16.25 27.80
C GLY A 140 -20.19 -17.42 28.53
N GLY A 141 -19.53 -18.10 29.45
CA GLY A 141 -20.15 -19.09 30.36
C GLY A 141 -20.81 -20.30 29.67
N ILE A 142 -20.26 -20.77 28.52
CA ILE A 142 -20.72 -21.98 27.81
C ILE A 142 -19.60 -23.00 27.79
#